data_de1fd27ec32df651e0e0d0bb987cbd9e
#
_entry.id   de1fd27ec32df651e0e0d0bb987cbd9e
#
_cell.length_a   1.000
_cell.length_b   1.000
_cell.length_c   1.000
_cell.angle_alpha   90.00
_cell.angle_beta   90.00
_cell.angle_gamma   90.00
#
_symmetry.space_group_name_H-M   'P 1'
#
loop_
_entity.id
_entity.type
_entity.pdbx_description
1 polymer ?
#
loop_
_entity_poly.entity_id
_entity_poly.type
_entity_poly.pdbx_seq_one_letter_code
_entity_poly.pdbx_strand_id
1 'polypeptide(L)'
;MLEQKALQLAKGRVLDIGAGAGCHALALQEKGLAVKAIDISPLSCEAMKLRGVKDAECINLFDPHLGTGFDTILLLMNGTGIAGKIEHLPALFLRLKALLNPGGQILIDSSDLKYIYENEDGSFDINLNGAYYGEVDYQMIYKDVKGDRFDWLYVDFPLLKSIAETCGLHGELVEEGEHYDYLARFF
;
A
#
# COMPACT_ATOMS: atom_id res chain seq x y z
N MET A 1 13.83 -9.25 0.60
CA MET A 1 13.25 -7.89 0.75
C MET A 1 11.93 -7.88 0.01
N LEU A 2 10.83 -7.57 0.69
CA LEU A 2 9.44 -7.70 0.19
C LEU A 2 9.17 -6.92 -1.12
N GLU A 3 9.69 -5.69 -1.22
CA GLU A 3 9.57 -4.86 -2.44
C GLU A 3 10.17 -5.56 -3.68
N GLN A 4 11.35 -6.16 -3.56
CA GLN A 4 11.97 -6.89 -4.68
C GLN A 4 11.11 -8.06 -5.13
N LYS A 5 10.48 -8.77 -4.17
CA LYS A 5 9.54 -9.84 -4.46
C LYS A 5 8.30 -9.32 -5.19
N ALA A 6 7.72 -8.20 -4.72
CA ALA A 6 6.60 -7.56 -5.39
C ALA A 6 6.96 -7.15 -6.83
N LEU A 7 8.13 -6.52 -7.04
CA LEU A 7 8.61 -6.15 -8.38
C LEU A 7 8.92 -7.34 -9.29
N GLN A 8 9.23 -8.52 -8.74
CA GLN A 8 9.38 -9.76 -9.52
C GLN A 8 8.03 -10.34 -9.96
N LEU A 9 6.99 -10.20 -9.12
CA LEU A 9 5.64 -10.69 -9.39
C LEU A 9 4.83 -9.75 -10.29
N ALA A 10 5.25 -8.49 -10.40
CA ALA A 10 4.58 -7.50 -11.24
C ALA A 10 4.62 -7.91 -12.72
N LYS A 11 3.47 -7.80 -13.40
CA LYS A 11 3.28 -8.18 -14.80
C LYS A 11 2.28 -7.26 -15.50
N GLY A 12 2.35 -7.22 -16.82
CA GLY A 12 1.41 -6.47 -17.66
C GLY A 12 1.48 -4.96 -17.44
N ARG A 13 0.32 -4.30 -17.46
CA ARG A 13 0.17 -2.88 -17.16
C ARG A 13 0.09 -2.68 -15.66
N VAL A 14 0.99 -1.90 -15.10
CA VAL A 14 1.14 -1.70 -13.65
C VAL A 14 0.64 -0.32 -13.23
N LEU A 15 -0.09 -0.27 -12.11
CA LEU A 15 -0.39 0.95 -11.37
C LEU A 15 0.43 0.95 -10.07
N ASP A 16 1.28 1.95 -9.89
CA ASP A 16 2.07 2.17 -8.68
C ASP A 16 1.41 3.31 -7.87
N ILE A 17 0.81 2.98 -6.73
CA ILE A 17 0.00 3.89 -5.91
C ILE A 17 0.83 4.38 -4.71
N GLY A 18 0.84 5.72 -4.51
CA GLY A 18 1.70 6.33 -3.51
C GLY A 18 3.18 6.22 -3.91
N ALA A 19 3.46 6.42 -5.19
CA ALA A 19 4.76 6.10 -5.80
C ALA A 19 5.93 6.97 -5.28
N GLY A 20 5.66 8.03 -4.51
CA GLY A 20 6.68 8.92 -3.96
C GLY A 20 7.58 9.50 -5.05
N ALA A 21 8.87 9.23 -4.97
CA ALA A 21 9.83 9.66 -5.99
C ALA A 21 9.96 8.67 -7.17
N GLY A 22 9.10 7.65 -7.26
CA GLY A 22 8.99 6.73 -8.40
C GLY A 22 10.02 5.61 -8.45
N CYS A 23 10.54 5.16 -7.32
CA CYS A 23 11.58 4.10 -7.29
C CYS A 23 11.10 2.80 -7.92
N HIS A 24 9.91 2.34 -7.54
CA HIS A 24 9.31 1.11 -8.07
C HIS A 24 8.92 1.27 -9.54
N ALA A 25 8.30 2.41 -9.88
CA ALA A 25 7.93 2.72 -11.27
C ALA A 25 9.14 2.70 -12.20
N LEU A 26 10.27 3.32 -11.82
CA LEU A 26 11.50 3.31 -12.61
C LEU A 26 12.06 1.89 -12.78
N ALA A 27 12.15 1.12 -11.69
CA ALA A 27 12.64 -0.26 -11.73
C ALA A 27 11.79 -1.15 -12.65
N LEU A 28 10.47 -0.95 -12.69
CA LEU A 28 9.58 -1.69 -13.58
C LEU A 28 9.66 -1.20 -15.03
N GLN A 29 9.85 0.10 -15.25
CA GLN A 29 10.12 0.65 -16.59
C GLN A 29 11.42 0.08 -17.18
N GLU A 30 12.48 -0.06 -16.38
CA GLU A 30 13.74 -0.69 -16.80
C GLU A 30 13.55 -2.16 -17.20
N LYS A 31 12.58 -2.86 -16.59
CA LYS A 31 12.16 -4.21 -16.98
C LYS A 31 11.25 -4.24 -18.21
N GLY A 32 10.93 -3.10 -18.81
CA GLY A 32 10.09 -2.99 -20.01
C GLY A 32 8.60 -3.01 -19.74
N LEU A 33 8.13 -2.87 -18.50
CA LEU A 33 6.71 -2.82 -18.19
C LEU A 33 6.11 -1.42 -18.41
N ALA A 34 4.84 -1.38 -18.80
CA ALA A 34 4.05 -0.15 -18.84
C ALA A 34 3.57 0.20 -17.43
N VAL A 35 4.08 1.29 -16.86
CA VAL A 35 3.77 1.70 -15.49
C VAL A 35 3.13 3.07 -15.48
N LYS A 36 1.97 3.18 -14.83
CA LYS A 36 1.38 4.44 -14.39
C LYS A 36 1.69 4.60 -12.89
N ALA A 37 2.35 5.69 -12.53
CA ALA A 37 2.69 6.01 -11.15
C ALA A 37 1.85 7.21 -10.67
N ILE A 38 1.20 7.06 -9.52
CA ILE A 38 0.35 8.12 -8.96
C ILE A 38 0.77 8.46 -7.53
N ASP A 39 0.64 9.74 -7.20
CA ASP A 39 0.82 10.25 -5.86
C ASP A 39 -0.08 11.48 -5.66
N ILE A 40 -0.46 11.77 -4.42
CA ILE A 40 -1.23 12.98 -4.09
C ILE A 40 -0.34 14.21 -3.84
N SER A 41 0.95 14.00 -3.60
CA SER A 41 1.93 15.06 -3.34
C SER A 41 2.43 15.68 -4.66
N PRO A 42 2.21 16.98 -4.90
CA PRO A 42 2.75 17.65 -6.09
C PRO A 42 4.26 17.54 -6.20
N LEU A 43 4.98 17.59 -5.07
CA LEU A 43 6.45 17.45 -5.04
C LEU A 43 6.91 16.05 -5.42
N SER A 44 6.22 15.01 -4.97
CA SER A 44 6.47 13.63 -5.39
C SER A 44 6.27 13.48 -6.89
N CYS A 45 5.20 14.03 -7.42
CA CYS A 45 4.88 13.98 -8.85
C CYS A 45 5.92 14.73 -9.71
N GLU A 46 6.41 15.86 -9.23
CA GLU A 46 7.51 16.59 -9.88
C GLU A 46 8.80 15.75 -9.86
N ALA A 47 9.14 15.18 -8.70
CA ALA A 47 10.31 14.32 -8.56
C ALA A 47 10.25 13.10 -9.50
N MET A 48 9.10 12.43 -9.62
CA MET A 48 8.91 11.34 -10.58
C MET A 48 9.20 11.77 -12.01
N LYS A 49 8.66 12.91 -12.44
CA LYS A 49 8.86 13.44 -13.80
C LYS A 49 10.33 13.79 -14.06
N LEU A 50 10.98 14.46 -13.12
CA LEU A 50 12.40 14.81 -13.22
C LEU A 50 13.31 13.58 -13.29
N ARG A 51 12.94 12.50 -12.62
CA ARG A 51 13.65 11.21 -12.63
C ARG A 51 13.37 10.34 -13.86
N GLY A 52 12.41 10.70 -14.71
CA GLY A 52 12.13 10.01 -15.94
C GLY A 52 11.03 8.94 -15.84
N VAL A 53 10.15 9.02 -14.86
CA VAL A 53 8.91 8.22 -14.86
C VAL A 53 8.02 8.70 -16.00
N LYS A 54 7.70 7.81 -16.93
CA LYS A 54 7.05 8.16 -18.22
C LYS A 54 5.58 8.57 -18.07
N ASP A 55 4.85 7.89 -17.19
CA ASP A 55 3.42 8.15 -16.91
C ASP A 55 3.28 8.41 -15.40
N ALA A 56 3.62 9.64 -14.99
CA ALA A 56 3.50 10.12 -13.62
C ALA A 56 2.38 11.15 -13.51
N GLU A 57 1.42 10.90 -12.63
CA GLU A 57 0.25 11.76 -12.43
C GLU A 57 0.03 12.12 -10.97
N CYS A 58 -0.29 13.40 -10.72
CA CYS A 58 -0.67 13.88 -9.39
C CYS A 58 -2.19 13.76 -9.25
N ILE A 59 -2.65 12.62 -8.75
CA ILE A 59 -4.07 12.28 -8.68
C ILE A 59 -4.34 11.39 -7.47
N ASN A 60 -5.54 11.52 -6.91
CA ASN A 60 -5.99 10.64 -5.83
C ASN A 60 -6.47 9.30 -6.39
N LEU A 61 -6.19 8.21 -5.68
CA LEU A 61 -6.65 6.86 -6.02
C LEU A 61 -8.17 6.78 -6.28
N PHE A 62 -8.96 7.56 -5.53
CA PHE A 62 -10.41 7.57 -5.63
C PHE A 62 -10.95 8.50 -6.73
N ASP A 63 -10.10 9.23 -7.43
CA ASP A 63 -10.52 10.09 -8.53
C ASP A 63 -11.11 9.24 -9.67
N PRO A 64 -12.32 9.57 -10.19
CA PRO A 64 -12.97 8.83 -11.26
C PRO A 64 -12.20 8.88 -12.60
N HIS A 65 -11.31 9.86 -12.79
CA HIS A 65 -10.53 10.01 -14.02
C HIS A 65 -9.24 9.15 -14.05
N LEU A 66 -8.91 8.44 -12.97
CA LEU A 66 -7.70 7.62 -12.90
C LEU A 66 -7.60 6.54 -14.00
N GLY A 67 -8.73 6.16 -14.59
CA GLY A 67 -8.78 5.07 -15.56
C GLY A 67 -8.68 3.69 -14.90
N THR A 68 -8.82 2.65 -15.72
CA THR A 68 -8.86 1.24 -15.29
C THR A 68 -7.99 0.38 -16.19
N GLY A 69 -8.00 -0.93 -16.00
CA GLY A 69 -7.35 -1.87 -16.90
C GLY A 69 -5.89 -2.16 -16.52
N PHE A 70 -5.63 -2.35 -15.24
CA PHE A 70 -4.31 -2.72 -14.75
C PHE A 70 -4.24 -4.23 -14.48
N ASP A 71 -3.11 -4.84 -14.83
CA ASP A 71 -2.84 -6.26 -14.57
C ASP A 71 -2.15 -6.46 -13.21
N THR A 72 -1.45 -5.43 -12.73
CA THR A 72 -0.87 -5.39 -11.39
C THR A 72 -1.07 -4.01 -10.78
N ILE A 73 -1.50 -3.99 -9.53
CA ILE A 73 -1.54 -2.78 -8.70
C ILE A 73 -0.56 -2.96 -7.54
N LEU A 74 0.30 -1.97 -7.32
CA LEU A 74 1.26 -1.93 -6.23
C LEU A 74 0.84 -0.91 -5.19
N LEU A 75 0.84 -1.32 -3.92
CA LEU A 75 0.77 -0.47 -2.74
C LEU A 75 1.89 -0.93 -1.81
N LEU A 76 3.07 -0.32 -1.94
CA LEU A 76 4.29 -0.76 -1.26
C LEU A 76 4.80 0.29 -0.28
N MET A 77 5.64 -0.15 0.67
CA MET A 77 6.14 0.61 1.83
C MET A 77 5.02 0.95 2.83
N ASN A 78 4.37 -0.09 3.33
CA ASN A 78 3.15 -0.05 4.14
C ASN A 78 1.97 0.57 3.38
N GLY A 79 1.64 -0.05 2.25
CA GLY A 79 0.60 0.42 1.35
C GLY A 79 -0.80 0.44 1.96
N THR A 80 -1.06 -0.34 3.02
CA THR A 80 -2.31 -0.29 3.80
C THR A 80 -2.52 1.06 4.49
N GLY A 81 -1.44 1.79 4.75
CA GLY A 81 -1.47 3.11 5.37
C GLY A 81 -2.35 4.13 4.64
N ILE A 82 -2.52 3.98 3.32
CA ILE A 82 -3.39 4.84 2.50
C ILE A 82 -4.85 4.79 2.98
N ALA A 83 -5.31 3.69 3.58
CA ALA A 83 -6.65 3.59 4.16
C ALA A 83 -6.81 4.46 5.43
N GLY A 84 -5.73 4.72 6.15
CA GLY A 84 -5.73 5.45 7.42
C GLY A 84 -6.35 4.66 8.57
N LYS A 85 -7.54 4.07 8.37
CA LYS A 85 -8.29 3.31 9.37
C LYS A 85 -8.86 2.02 8.80
N ILE A 86 -9.10 1.04 9.69
CA ILE A 86 -9.70 -0.25 9.34
C ILE A 86 -11.04 -0.09 8.60
N GLU A 87 -11.88 0.81 9.05
CA GLU A 87 -13.21 1.04 8.47
C GLU A 87 -13.17 1.45 6.98
N HIS A 88 -12.03 1.98 6.50
CA HIS A 88 -11.85 2.41 5.12
C HIS A 88 -11.30 1.30 4.19
N LEU A 89 -10.79 0.20 4.74
CA LEU A 89 -10.23 -0.91 3.94
C LEU A 89 -11.22 -1.51 2.93
N PRO A 90 -12.51 -1.71 3.27
CA PRO A 90 -13.48 -2.21 2.28
C PRO A 90 -13.59 -1.27 1.06
N ALA A 91 -13.65 0.04 1.28
CA ALA A 91 -13.72 1.03 0.19
C ALA A 91 -12.43 1.00 -0.65
N LEU A 92 -11.26 0.88 0.00
CA LEU A 92 -9.98 0.72 -0.68
C LEU A 92 -9.99 -0.52 -1.58
N PHE A 93 -10.32 -1.70 -1.05
CA PHE A 93 -10.31 -2.94 -1.82
C PHE A 93 -11.32 -2.95 -2.98
N LEU A 94 -12.52 -2.42 -2.77
CA LEU A 94 -13.51 -2.27 -3.84
C LEU A 94 -13.01 -1.36 -4.96
N ARG A 95 -12.32 -0.26 -4.60
CA ARG A 95 -11.72 0.63 -5.59
C ARG A 95 -10.59 -0.05 -6.35
N LEU A 96 -9.67 -0.74 -5.66
CA LEU A 96 -8.57 -1.46 -6.29
C LEU A 96 -9.08 -2.54 -7.25
N LYS A 97 -10.08 -3.31 -6.81
CA LYS A 97 -10.74 -4.33 -7.65
C LYS A 97 -11.34 -3.74 -8.93
N ALA A 98 -11.99 -2.57 -8.83
CA ALA A 98 -12.59 -1.89 -9.99
C ALA A 98 -11.54 -1.37 -10.98
N LEU A 99 -10.29 -1.20 -10.58
CA LEU A 99 -9.18 -0.77 -11.44
C LEU A 99 -8.52 -1.94 -12.19
N LEU A 100 -8.69 -3.18 -11.71
CA LEU A 100 -8.04 -4.37 -12.27
C LEU A 100 -8.69 -4.84 -13.57
N ASN A 101 -7.86 -5.40 -14.43
CA ASN A 101 -8.29 -6.32 -15.48
C ASN A 101 -8.77 -7.65 -14.89
N PRO A 102 -9.63 -8.41 -15.57
CA PRO A 102 -9.92 -9.79 -15.20
C PRO A 102 -8.60 -10.61 -15.10
N GLY A 103 -8.39 -11.26 -13.96
CA GLY A 103 -7.15 -12.01 -13.65
C GLY A 103 -5.95 -11.13 -13.27
N GLY A 104 -6.19 -9.85 -13.00
CA GLY A 104 -5.19 -8.95 -12.42
C GLY A 104 -4.93 -9.24 -10.94
N GLN A 105 -3.94 -8.56 -10.37
CA GLN A 105 -3.51 -8.75 -8.99
C GLN A 105 -3.18 -7.42 -8.29
N ILE A 106 -3.36 -7.41 -6.97
CA ILE A 106 -2.92 -6.36 -6.07
C ILE A 106 -1.76 -6.94 -5.24
N LEU A 107 -0.64 -6.23 -5.19
CA LEU A 107 0.49 -6.54 -4.32
C LEU A 107 0.58 -5.41 -3.29
N ILE A 108 0.39 -5.75 -2.04
CA ILE A 108 0.34 -4.80 -0.93
C ILE A 108 1.14 -5.33 0.23
N ASP A 109 1.89 -4.47 0.89
CA ASP A 109 2.59 -4.79 2.11
C ASP A 109 2.00 -4.07 3.32
N SER A 110 2.22 -4.63 4.48
CA SER A 110 1.96 -4.02 5.78
C SER A 110 2.80 -4.69 6.85
N SER A 111 2.58 -4.28 8.09
CA SER A 111 3.23 -4.87 9.27
C SER A 111 2.20 -5.12 10.37
N ASP A 112 2.41 -6.18 11.14
CA ASP A 112 1.64 -6.42 12.38
C ASP A 112 2.34 -5.72 13.55
N LEU A 113 1.73 -4.65 14.08
CA LEU A 113 2.30 -3.88 15.17
C LEU A 113 2.10 -4.50 16.56
N LYS A 114 1.58 -5.72 16.66
CA LYS A 114 1.35 -6.37 17.97
C LYS A 114 2.59 -6.41 18.86
N TYR A 115 3.79 -6.48 18.29
CA TYR A 115 5.05 -6.52 19.04
C TYR A 115 5.28 -5.28 19.93
N ILE A 116 4.68 -4.13 19.60
CA ILE A 116 4.77 -2.91 20.39
C ILE A 116 4.05 -3.07 21.76
N TYR A 117 3.11 -4.01 21.82
CA TYR A 117 2.27 -4.31 23.00
C TYR A 117 2.69 -5.59 23.73
N GLU A 118 3.83 -6.18 23.33
CA GLU A 118 4.37 -7.40 23.93
C GLU A 118 5.11 -7.10 25.23
N ASN A 119 4.75 -7.82 26.28
CA ASN A 119 5.40 -7.76 27.59
C ASN A 119 6.62 -8.70 27.66
N GLU A 120 7.46 -8.52 28.68
CA GLU A 120 8.66 -9.37 28.89
C GLU A 120 8.34 -10.87 29.07
N ASP A 121 7.11 -11.19 29.49
CA ASP A 121 6.62 -12.57 29.67
C ASP A 121 5.96 -13.17 28.41
N GLY A 122 5.94 -12.43 27.28
CA GLY A 122 5.35 -12.84 26.01
C GLY A 122 3.81 -12.65 25.95
N SER A 123 3.20 -12.02 26.95
CA SER A 123 1.79 -11.60 26.89
C SER A 123 1.64 -10.29 26.13
N PHE A 124 0.42 -9.93 25.72
CA PHE A 124 0.13 -8.71 24.98
C PHE A 124 -0.91 -7.86 25.68
N ASP A 125 -0.62 -6.57 25.88
CA ASP A 125 -1.54 -5.58 26.45
C ASP A 125 -2.26 -4.80 25.34
N ILE A 126 -3.20 -5.45 24.63
CA ILE A 126 -3.99 -4.82 23.57
C ILE A 126 -5.39 -4.50 24.09
N ASN A 127 -5.81 -3.23 23.96
CA ASN A 127 -7.15 -2.79 24.32
C ASN A 127 -8.17 -3.22 23.27
N LEU A 128 -8.86 -4.32 23.48
CA LEU A 128 -9.87 -4.87 22.57
C LEU A 128 -11.16 -4.02 22.46
N ASN A 129 -11.37 -3.04 23.35
CA ASN A 129 -12.52 -2.14 23.32
C ASN A 129 -12.19 -0.77 22.68
N GLY A 130 -10.96 -0.58 22.24
CA GLY A 130 -10.48 0.65 21.61
C GLY A 130 -10.49 0.56 20.07
N ALA A 131 -9.81 1.53 19.44
CA ALA A 131 -9.45 1.43 18.04
C ALA A 131 -8.55 0.22 17.78
N TYR A 132 -8.49 -0.23 16.54
CA TYR A 132 -7.56 -1.30 16.18
C TYR A 132 -6.11 -0.87 16.46
N TYR A 133 -5.32 -1.76 17.05
CA TYR A 133 -3.97 -1.45 17.56
C TYR A 133 -2.97 -1.00 16.48
N GLY A 134 -3.27 -1.22 15.22
CA GLY A 134 -2.48 -0.75 14.08
C GLY A 134 -2.93 0.58 13.48
N GLU A 135 -3.97 1.23 14.02
CA GLU A 135 -4.35 2.60 13.66
C GLU A 135 -3.45 3.60 14.40
N VAL A 136 -2.65 4.34 13.64
CA VAL A 136 -1.62 5.24 14.18
C VAL A 136 -1.85 6.66 13.70
N ASP A 137 -1.75 7.63 14.62
CA ASP A 137 -1.79 9.07 14.32
C ASP A 137 -0.35 9.58 14.13
N TYR A 138 -0.02 9.96 12.90
CA TYR A 138 1.32 10.45 12.53
C TYR A 138 1.37 11.96 12.41
N GLN A 139 2.53 12.51 12.74
CA GLN A 139 2.89 13.87 12.41
C GLN A 139 4.35 13.93 11.96
N MET A 140 4.58 14.37 10.73
CA MET A 140 5.94 14.54 10.20
C MET A 140 6.53 15.87 10.69
N ILE A 141 7.75 15.81 11.20
CA ILE A 141 8.51 16.99 11.61
C ILE A 141 9.89 16.92 10.97
N TYR A 142 10.25 17.96 10.24
CA TYR A 142 11.59 18.12 9.67
C TYR A 142 12.17 19.47 10.06
N LYS A 143 13.19 19.48 10.89
CA LYS A 143 13.75 20.66 11.53
C LYS A 143 12.66 21.46 12.25
N ASP A 144 12.40 22.68 11.80
CA ASP A 144 11.38 23.62 12.30
C ASP A 144 10.04 23.54 11.54
N VAL A 145 9.99 22.74 10.47
CA VAL A 145 8.76 22.52 9.69
C VAL A 145 7.96 21.36 10.33
N LYS A 146 6.73 21.66 10.71
CA LYS A 146 5.78 20.72 11.31
C LYS A 146 4.59 20.55 10.36
N GLY A 147 4.40 19.34 9.85
CA GLY A 147 3.26 18.98 9.01
C GLY A 147 1.97 18.78 9.81
N ASP A 148 0.87 18.60 9.10
CA ASP A 148 -0.40 18.23 9.69
C ASP A 148 -0.37 16.78 10.21
N ARG A 149 -1.27 16.47 11.16
CA ARG A 149 -1.49 15.10 11.60
C ARG A 149 -2.31 14.35 10.56
N PHE A 150 -2.05 13.05 10.44
CA PHE A 150 -2.79 12.16 9.55
C PHE A 150 -2.85 10.75 10.13
N ASP A 151 -3.96 10.06 9.86
CA ASP A 151 -4.14 8.66 10.21
C ASP A 151 -3.32 7.78 9.27
N TRP A 152 -2.71 6.72 9.82
CA TRP A 152 -1.94 5.73 9.07
C TRP A 152 -2.23 4.34 9.61
N LEU A 153 -2.51 3.39 8.72
CA LEU A 153 -2.91 2.05 9.11
C LEU A 153 -1.79 1.04 8.87
N TYR A 154 -1.48 0.30 9.91
CA TYR A 154 -0.78 -0.98 9.86
C TYR A 154 -1.80 -2.08 10.17
N VAL A 155 -1.76 -3.21 9.48
CA VAL A 155 -2.76 -4.27 9.70
C VAL A 155 -2.13 -5.63 9.57
N ASP A 156 -2.51 -6.56 10.46
CA ASP A 156 -2.09 -7.95 10.37
C ASP A 156 -2.70 -8.64 9.14
N PHE A 157 -1.99 -9.63 8.60
CA PHE A 157 -2.43 -10.33 7.39
C PHE A 157 -3.79 -11.04 7.53
N PRO A 158 -4.09 -11.76 8.64
CA PRO A 158 -5.38 -12.40 8.81
C PRO A 158 -6.57 -11.45 8.70
N LEU A 159 -6.49 -10.28 9.34
CA LEU A 159 -7.54 -9.27 9.27
C LEU A 159 -7.63 -8.64 7.88
N LEU A 160 -6.49 -8.27 7.28
CA LEU A 160 -6.44 -7.71 5.92
C LEU A 160 -7.08 -8.67 4.92
N LYS A 161 -6.73 -9.96 4.99
CA LYS A 161 -7.29 -11.03 4.15
C LYS A 161 -8.80 -11.15 4.34
N SER A 162 -9.26 -11.23 5.59
CA SER A 162 -10.68 -11.36 5.90
C SER A 162 -11.49 -10.21 5.28
N ILE A 163 -11.01 -8.98 5.39
CA ILE A 163 -11.69 -7.80 4.81
C ILE A 163 -11.70 -7.86 3.28
N ALA A 164 -10.57 -8.19 2.65
CA ALA A 164 -10.48 -8.32 1.19
C ALA A 164 -11.43 -9.40 0.64
N GLU A 165 -11.56 -10.53 1.35
CA GLU A 165 -12.48 -11.63 0.98
C GLU A 165 -13.95 -11.19 1.04
N THR A 166 -14.33 -10.32 1.98
CA THR A 166 -15.69 -9.74 1.99
C THR A 166 -15.95 -8.83 0.78
N CYS A 167 -14.89 -8.28 0.17
CA CYS A 167 -14.94 -7.51 -1.08
C CYS A 167 -14.89 -8.39 -2.34
N GLY A 168 -14.84 -9.72 -2.16
CA GLY A 168 -14.81 -10.71 -3.25
C GLY A 168 -13.44 -10.79 -3.94
N LEU A 169 -12.36 -10.58 -3.21
CA LEU A 169 -10.98 -10.86 -3.60
C LEU A 169 -10.51 -12.12 -2.88
N HIS A 170 -9.63 -12.89 -3.50
CA HIS A 170 -8.91 -13.97 -2.83
C HIS A 170 -7.55 -13.46 -2.35
N GLY A 171 -7.18 -13.75 -1.11
CA GLY A 171 -5.94 -13.26 -0.49
C GLY A 171 -4.96 -14.39 -0.18
N GLU A 172 -3.70 -14.20 -0.53
CA GLU A 172 -2.58 -15.07 -0.15
C GLU A 172 -1.41 -14.30 0.43
N LEU A 173 -0.75 -14.89 1.42
CA LEU A 173 0.51 -14.40 1.96
C LEU A 173 1.62 -14.82 0.99
N VAL A 174 2.37 -13.85 0.46
CA VAL A 174 3.45 -14.10 -0.51
C VAL A 174 4.77 -14.34 0.21
N GLU A 175 5.08 -13.48 1.18
CA GLU A 175 6.35 -13.51 1.91
C GLU A 175 6.21 -12.78 3.24
N GLU A 176 6.82 -13.30 4.29
CA GLU A 176 6.99 -12.62 5.57
C GLU A 176 8.40 -12.04 5.64
N GLY A 177 8.52 -10.81 6.12
CA GLY A 177 9.79 -10.16 6.36
C GLY A 177 10.34 -10.43 7.76
N GLU A 178 11.46 -9.79 8.11
CA GLU A 178 12.18 -10.05 9.36
C GLU A 178 11.56 -9.37 10.58
N HIS A 179 10.72 -8.34 10.38
CA HIS A 179 10.20 -7.46 11.44
C HIS A 179 8.68 -7.33 11.42
N TYR A 180 7.96 -8.47 11.41
CA TYR A 180 6.49 -8.51 11.40
C TYR A 180 5.86 -7.86 10.15
N ASP A 181 6.66 -7.49 9.18
CA ASP A 181 6.24 -7.02 7.87
C ASP A 181 5.93 -8.21 6.94
N TYR A 182 5.05 -8.02 6.01
CA TYR A 182 4.66 -9.03 5.05
C TYR A 182 4.25 -8.43 3.72
N LEU A 183 4.36 -9.24 2.67
CA LEU A 183 3.80 -8.98 1.35
C LEU A 183 2.61 -9.90 1.12
N ALA A 184 1.47 -9.33 0.78
CA ALA A 184 0.25 -10.03 0.41
C ALA A 184 -0.11 -9.80 -1.06
N ARG A 185 -0.79 -10.78 -1.65
CA ARG A 185 -1.37 -10.73 -2.99
C ARG A 185 -2.86 -10.96 -2.92
N PHE A 186 -3.63 -10.11 -3.63
CA PHE A 186 -5.08 -10.25 -3.77
C PHE A 186 -5.46 -10.27 -5.26
N PHE A 187 -6.46 -11.12 -5.61
CA PHE A 187 -6.91 -11.31 -7.00
C PHE A 187 -8.34 -11.86 -7.08
#